data_962ccc0c682c25de2245e715a15968b4
#
_entry.id   962ccc0c682c25de2245e715a15968b4
#
_cell.length_a   1.000
_cell.length_b   1.000
_cell.length_c   1.000
_cell.angle_alpha   90.00
_cell.angle_beta   90.00
_cell.angle_gamma   90.00
#
_symmetry.space_group_name_H-M   'P 1'
#
loop_
_entity.id
_entity.type
_entity.pdbx_description
1 polymer ?
#
loop_
_entity_poly.entity_id
_entity_poly.type
_entity_poly.pdbx_seq_one_letter_code
_entity_poly.pdbx_strand_id
1 'polypeptide(L)'
;MHAYHGVLEQERSVGNDYVVNVSIGYPWEKAMLTDSVSDTLNYAALADLITEEMLIPSALLEHVAGRIVKRIQREFPKTKSIRLDIRKSAPPISHDTDGCGVVIEV
;
A
#
# COMPACT_ATOMS: atom_id res chain seq x y z
N MET A 1 1.33 9.11 -5.56
CA MET A 1 0.63 9.69 -4.39
C MET A 1 1.62 10.47 -3.54
N HIS A 2 1.28 11.67 -3.14
CA HIS A 2 2.10 12.47 -2.24
C HIS A 2 1.75 12.15 -0.79
N ALA A 3 2.77 11.87 0.04
CA ALA A 3 2.58 11.53 1.44
C ALA A 3 3.77 12.00 2.28
N TYR A 4 3.66 11.89 3.60
CA TYR A 4 4.57 12.56 4.54
C TYR A 4 5.16 11.55 5.53
N HIS A 5 5.92 10.59 5.01
CA HIS A 5 6.61 9.58 5.82
C HIS A 5 8.10 9.88 5.89
N GLY A 6 8.71 9.60 7.03
CA GLY A 6 10.16 9.72 7.18
C GLY A 6 10.59 9.94 8.61
N VAL A 7 11.83 9.61 8.89
CA VAL A 7 12.47 9.81 10.20
C VAL A 7 12.79 11.29 10.41
N LEU A 8 13.23 11.99 9.36
CA LEU A 8 13.58 13.40 9.44
C LEU A 8 12.32 14.27 9.43
N GLU A 9 12.32 15.31 10.22
CA GLU A 9 11.22 16.26 10.29
C GLU A 9 10.92 16.87 8.92
N GLN A 10 11.95 17.17 8.15
CA GLN A 10 11.79 17.71 6.79
C GLN A 10 11.04 16.75 5.88
N GLU A 11 11.27 15.45 5.99
CA GLU A 11 10.54 14.44 5.21
C GLU A 11 9.05 14.44 5.56
N ARG A 12 8.70 14.62 6.85
CA ARG A 12 7.32 14.67 7.30
C ARG A 12 6.61 15.98 6.97
N SER A 13 7.34 17.09 6.87
CA SER A 13 6.75 18.40 6.56
C SER A 13 6.65 18.69 5.08
N VAL A 14 7.61 18.27 4.28
CA VAL A 14 7.65 18.47 2.82
C VAL A 14 6.99 17.30 2.09
N GLY A 15 7.22 16.08 2.60
CA GLY A 15 6.70 14.86 1.98
C GLY A 15 7.50 14.41 0.77
N ASN A 16 6.97 13.41 0.10
CA ASN A 16 7.55 12.84 -1.10
C ASN A 16 6.45 12.18 -1.94
N ASP A 17 6.75 11.88 -3.17
CA ASP A 17 5.86 11.11 -4.02
C ASP A 17 6.14 9.62 -3.83
N TYR A 18 5.08 8.85 -3.66
CA TYR A 18 5.15 7.41 -3.42
C TYR A 18 4.38 6.66 -4.50
N VAL A 19 4.92 5.52 -4.87
CA VAL A 19 4.23 4.54 -5.72
C VAL A 19 3.91 3.34 -4.84
N VAL A 20 2.65 2.96 -4.82
CA VAL A 20 2.17 1.80 -4.06
C VAL A 20 1.63 0.77 -5.02
N ASN A 21 2.20 -0.42 -4.98
CA ASN A 21 1.72 -1.57 -5.74
C ASN A 21 1.28 -2.65 -4.77
N VAL A 22 0.11 -3.22 -5.02
CA VAL A 22 -0.42 -4.28 -4.18
C VAL A 22 -0.93 -5.43 -5.04
N SER A 23 -0.59 -6.65 -4.63
CA SER A 23 -1.12 -7.87 -5.22
C SER A 23 -1.78 -8.68 -4.11
N ILE A 24 -3.02 -9.08 -4.33
CA ILE A 24 -3.80 -9.79 -3.32
C ILE A 24 -4.29 -11.12 -3.89
N GLY A 25 -3.95 -12.20 -3.20
CA GLY A 25 -4.56 -13.50 -3.45
C GLY A 25 -5.92 -13.54 -2.79
N TYR A 26 -6.97 -13.70 -3.60
CA TYR A 26 -8.36 -13.68 -3.16
C TYR A 26 -9.14 -14.77 -3.87
N PRO A 27 -10.19 -15.38 -3.24
CA PRO A 27 -11.03 -16.36 -3.93
C PRO A 27 -11.66 -15.76 -5.19
N TRP A 28 -11.44 -16.41 -6.33
CA TRP A 28 -11.84 -15.89 -7.64
C TRP A 28 -12.87 -16.77 -8.35
N GLU A 29 -13.09 -17.97 -7.86
CA GLU A 29 -13.87 -18.99 -8.55
C GLU A 29 -15.31 -18.55 -8.80
N LYS A 30 -15.96 -17.96 -7.80
CA LYS A 30 -17.33 -17.49 -7.93
C LYS A 30 -17.43 -16.26 -8.85
N ALA A 31 -16.53 -15.30 -8.69
CA ALA A 31 -16.50 -14.10 -9.53
C ALA A 31 -16.27 -14.43 -11.00
N MET A 32 -15.43 -15.45 -11.28
CA MET A 32 -15.17 -15.91 -12.62
C MET A 32 -16.45 -16.41 -13.32
N LEU A 33 -17.38 -16.96 -12.55
CA LEU A 33 -18.63 -17.49 -13.09
C LEU A 33 -19.75 -16.45 -13.16
N THR A 34 -19.80 -15.53 -12.19
CA THR A 34 -20.93 -14.59 -12.00
C THR A 34 -20.70 -13.23 -12.62
N ASP A 35 -19.44 -12.83 -12.80
CA ASP A 35 -19.06 -11.48 -13.22
C ASP A 35 -19.66 -10.40 -12.29
N SER A 36 -19.78 -10.71 -11.00
CA SER A 36 -20.34 -9.82 -9.99
C SER A 36 -19.25 -9.30 -9.05
N VAL A 37 -19.20 -7.98 -8.84
CA VAL A 37 -18.26 -7.33 -7.93
C VAL A 37 -18.43 -7.84 -6.49
N SER A 38 -19.66 -8.22 -6.09
CA SER A 38 -19.92 -8.75 -4.75
C SER A 38 -19.24 -10.09 -4.49
N ASP A 39 -18.81 -10.80 -5.53
CA ASP A 39 -18.16 -12.11 -5.43
C ASP A 39 -16.64 -12.03 -5.47
N THR A 40 -16.07 -10.84 -5.44
CA THR A 40 -14.63 -10.62 -5.45
C THR A 40 -14.26 -9.42 -4.58
N LEU A 41 -12.96 -9.11 -4.52
CA LEU A 41 -12.46 -7.93 -3.83
C LEU A 41 -12.78 -6.67 -4.63
N ASN A 42 -13.34 -5.68 -3.95
CA ASN A 42 -13.64 -4.38 -4.56
C ASN A 42 -12.37 -3.52 -4.61
N TYR A 43 -11.82 -3.32 -5.81
CA TYR A 43 -10.59 -2.55 -6.00
C TYR A 43 -10.72 -1.09 -5.58
N ALA A 44 -11.89 -0.49 -5.74
CA ALA A 44 -12.11 0.89 -5.31
C ALA A 44 -12.01 1.02 -3.79
N ALA A 45 -12.63 0.09 -3.05
CA ALA A 45 -12.53 0.06 -1.59
C ALA A 45 -11.11 -0.19 -1.12
N LEU A 46 -10.37 -1.06 -1.82
CA LEU A 46 -8.96 -1.30 -1.54
C LEU A 46 -8.12 -0.04 -1.74
N ALA A 47 -8.30 0.64 -2.85
CA ALA A 47 -7.59 1.89 -3.14
C ALA A 47 -7.89 2.96 -2.10
N ASP A 48 -9.13 3.07 -1.67
CA ASP A 48 -9.54 4.05 -0.65
C ASP A 48 -8.85 3.78 0.68
N LEU A 49 -8.82 2.54 1.15
CA LEU A 49 -8.16 2.23 2.42
C LEU A 49 -6.64 2.46 2.35
N ILE A 50 -6.02 2.13 1.23
CA ILE A 50 -4.58 2.39 1.05
C ILE A 50 -4.31 3.88 1.10
N THR A 51 -5.11 4.68 0.40
CA THR A 51 -5.01 6.14 0.40
C THR A 51 -5.15 6.70 1.81
N GLU A 52 -6.15 6.26 2.55
CA GLU A 52 -6.38 6.71 3.93
C GLU A 52 -5.17 6.42 4.82
N GLU A 53 -4.61 5.20 4.75
CA GLU A 53 -3.45 4.85 5.56
C GLU A 53 -2.19 5.60 5.13
N MET A 54 -1.99 5.80 3.83
CA MET A 54 -0.84 6.55 3.33
C MET A 54 -0.84 8.01 3.77
N LEU A 55 -2.01 8.60 4.00
CA LEU A 55 -2.13 9.99 4.45
C LEU A 55 -1.78 10.18 5.93
N ILE A 56 -1.68 9.11 6.71
CA ILE A 56 -1.25 9.18 8.11
C ILE A 56 0.27 9.07 8.15
N PRO A 57 1.01 10.11 8.57
CA PRO A 57 2.47 10.07 8.59
C PRO A 57 3.03 8.99 9.50
N SER A 58 4.11 8.36 9.06
CA SER A 58 4.89 7.40 9.84
C SER A 58 6.38 7.68 9.66
N ALA A 59 7.17 7.36 10.67
CA ALA A 59 8.63 7.48 10.56
C ALA A 59 9.21 6.46 9.58
N LEU A 60 8.64 5.27 9.52
CA LEU A 60 9.15 4.17 8.70
C LEU A 60 8.09 3.70 7.70
N LEU A 61 8.53 3.37 6.48
CA LEU A 61 7.65 2.77 5.47
C LEU A 61 7.13 1.40 5.92
N GLU A 62 7.94 0.64 6.66
CA GLU A 62 7.53 -0.63 7.25
C GLU A 62 6.31 -0.46 8.16
N HIS A 63 6.25 0.62 8.90
CA HIS A 63 5.13 0.89 9.81
C HIS A 63 3.84 1.17 9.05
N VAL A 64 3.88 2.03 8.02
CA VAL A 64 2.69 2.31 7.21
C VAL A 64 2.28 1.06 6.41
N ALA A 65 3.25 0.30 5.90
CA ALA A 65 2.98 -0.96 5.21
C ALA A 65 2.28 -1.96 6.13
N GLY A 66 2.73 -2.07 7.38
CA GLY A 66 2.08 -2.93 8.38
C GLY A 66 0.64 -2.52 8.68
N ARG A 67 0.37 -1.21 8.77
CA ARG A 67 -1.00 -0.72 8.94
C ARG A 67 -1.89 -1.08 7.77
N ILE A 68 -1.39 -0.93 6.54
CA ILE A 68 -2.13 -1.27 5.32
C ILE A 68 -2.44 -2.76 5.30
N VAL A 69 -1.45 -3.61 5.56
CA VAL A 69 -1.62 -5.07 5.58
C VAL A 69 -2.68 -5.49 6.59
N LYS A 70 -2.59 -4.98 7.82
CA LYS A 70 -3.56 -5.31 8.88
C LYS A 70 -4.96 -4.87 8.52
N ARG A 71 -5.08 -3.70 7.90
CA ARG A 71 -6.39 -3.19 7.49
C ARG A 71 -6.99 -4.02 6.37
N ILE A 72 -6.19 -4.44 5.40
CA ILE A 72 -6.65 -5.34 4.33
C ILE A 72 -7.15 -6.65 4.92
N GLN A 73 -6.40 -7.24 5.84
CA GLN A 73 -6.79 -8.50 6.49
C GLN A 73 -8.09 -8.37 7.27
N ARG A 74 -8.30 -7.22 7.93
CA ARG A 74 -9.51 -6.96 8.71
C ARG A 74 -10.73 -6.70 7.84
N GLU A 75 -10.59 -5.87 6.80
CA GLU A 75 -11.71 -5.46 5.95
C GLU A 75 -12.03 -6.48 4.85
N PHE A 76 -11.03 -7.27 4.46
CA PHE A 76 -11.17 -8.32 3.45
C PHE A 76 -10.71 -9.66 4.03
N PRO A 77 -11.50 -10.26 4.93
CA PRO A 77 -11.05 -11.45 5.68
C PRO A 77 -10.86 -12.70 4.83
N LYS A 78 -11.34 -12.72 3.60
CA LYS A 78 -11.11 -13.82 2.65
C LYS A 78 -9.77 -13.73 1.93
N THR A 79 -8.99 -12.69 2.19
CA THR A 79 -7.66 -12.51 1.60
C THR A 79 -6.73 -13.66 1.99
N LYS A 80 -6.13 -14.30 0.99
CA LYS A 80 -5.22 -15.44 1.18
C LYS A 80 -3.77 -15.00 1.29
N SER A 81 -3.37 -13.99 0.52
CA SER A 81 -2.01 -13.49 0.48
C SER A 81 -1.98 -12.03 0.09
N ILE A 82 -0.96 -11.31 0.53
CA ILE A 82 -0.75 -9.91 0.20
C ILE A 82 0.72 -9.72 -0.15
N ARG A 83 0.98 -9.05 -1.29
CA ARG A 83 2.29 -8.49 -1.59
C ARG A 83 2.14 -6.99 -1.75
N LEU A 84 2.78 -6.23 -0.87
CA LEU A 84 2.70 -4.78 -0.83
C LEU A 84 4.07 -4.18 -1.08
N ASP A 85 4.15 -3.29 -2.05
CA ASP A 85 5.38 -2.60 -2.45
C ASP A 85 5.13 -1.09 -2.33
N ILE A 86 5.89 -0.41 -1.48
CA ILE A 86 5.82 1.04 -1.31
C ILE A 86 7.19 1.62 -1.63
N ARG A 87 7.26 2.54 -2.59
CA ARG A 87 8.50 3.16 -3.05
C ARG A 87 8.41 4.67 -3.05
N LYS A 88 9.50 5.32 -2.64
CA LYS A 88 9.72 6.74 -2.89
C LYS A 88 10.20 6.90 -4.32
N SER A 89 9.54 7.73 -5.10
CA SER A 89 9.96 8.02 -6.47
C SER A 89 11.12 9.03 -6.55
N ALA A 90 11.34 9.81 -5.49
CA ALA A 90 12.42 10.80 -5.40
C ALA A 90 13.08 10.72 -4.02
N PRO A 91 13.99 9.74 -3.80
CA PRO A 91 14.66 9.61 -2.50
C PRO A 91 15.56 10.81 -2.22
N PRO A 92 15.76 11.17 -0.93
CA PRO A 92 16.57 12.34 -0.56
C PRO A 92 18.06 12.16 -0.80
N ILE A 93 18.49 10.98 -1.23
CA ILE A 93 19.89 10.70 -1.55
C ILE A 93 20.13 10.85 -3.04
N SER A 94 21.16 11.62 -3.39
CA SER A 94 21.53 11.91 -4.77
C SER A 94 22.34 10.77 -5.37
N HIS A 95 21.66 9.74 -5.89
CA HIS A 95 22.29 8.62 -6.58
C HIS A 95 21.50 8.24 -7.83
N ASP A 96 22.12 7.46 -8.70
CA ASP A 96 21.50 6.93 -9.91
C ASP A 96 20.56 5.77 -9.57
N THR A 97 19.60 6.01 -8.65
CA THR A 97 18.58 5.04 -8.28
C THR A 97 17.21 5.55 -8.69
N ASP A 98 16.39 4.66 -9.19
CA ASP A 98 15.00 4.97 -9.58
C ASP A 98 14.06 5.15 -8.38
N GLY A 99 14.59 5.04 -7.18
CA GLY A 99 13.85 5.19 -5.94
C GLY A 99 14.23 4.12 -4.92
N CYS A 100 13.66 4.22 -3.74
CA CYS A 100 13.85 3.24 -2.68
C CYS A 100 12.51 2.96 -1.99
N GLY A 101 12.38 1.79 -1.40
CA GLY A 101 11.14 1.41 -0.74
C GLY A 101 11.22 0.08 -0.03
N VAL A 102 10.06 -0.42 0.34
CA VAL A 102 9.91 -1.69 1.04
C VAL A 102 8.93 -2.60 0.32
N VAL A 103 9.16 -3.90 0.40
CA VAL A 103 8.23 -4.93 -0.07
C VAL A 103 7.89 -5.83 1.10
N ILE A 104 6.61 -6.02 1.34
CA ILE A 104 6.11 -6.91 2.39
C ILE A 104 5.25 -7.98 1.74
N GLU A 105 5.52 -9.23 2.09
CA GLU A 105 4.74 -10.38 1.64
C GLU A 105 4.24 -11.16 2.86
N VAL A 106 2.97 -11.39 2.89
CA VAL A 106 2.32 -12.16 3.97
C VAL A 106 1.34 -13.19 3.41
#